data_c6d2bd8e79d646e1b087e2f61fd04dfa
#
_entry.id   c6d2bd8e79d646e1b087e2f61fd04dfa
#
_cell.length_a   1.000
_cell.length_b   1.000
_cell.length_c   1.000
_cell.angle_alpha   90.00
_cell.angle_beta   90.00
_cell.angle_gamma   90.00
#
_symmetry.space_group_name_H-M   'P 1'
#
loop_
_entity.id
_entity.type
_entity.pdbx_description
1 polymer ?
#
loop_
_entity_poly.entity_id
_entity_poly.type
_entity_poly.pdbx_seq_one_letter_code
_entity_poly.pdbx_strand_id
1 'polypeptide(L)'
;MNITWFGHSAFLITTDENLRILIDPFISNNPVSPITVEELYADVILVTHGHADHFGDTMELANRTGALVVSNHEISIYLSKQGFETLGMNMGGTVMVQDIKITMVNSLHSSDMDFIEEVNAGGSAAGFILELENGRKIYHAGDTGIFSDMRNVISHIYNPEIALLPIGDRYTMGPFEAAIAAEWINPEIIIPMHYNTFPAIEQNALEYSDMVRKSNRDVEVVILEPGDSYQE
;
A
#
# COMPACT_ATOMS: atom_id res chain seq x y z
N MET A 1 16.05 1.08 -7.64
CA MET A 1 14.59 1.09 -7.36
C MET A 1 14.13 2.50 -7.03
N ASN A 2 12.87 2.87 -7.37
CA ASN A 2 12.28 4.17 -7.02
C ASN A 2 10.87 3.98 -6.44
N ILE A 3 10.55 4.62 -5.31
CA ILE A 3 9.24 4.60 -4.65
C ILE A 3 8.70 6.02 -4.62
N THR A 4 7.67 6.31 -5.41
CA THR A 4 7.02 7.62 -5.48
C THR A 4 5.71 7.59 -4.72
N TRP A 5 5.48 8.56 -3.83
CA TRP A 5 4.23 8.72 -3.10
C TRP A 5 3.33 9.79 -3.73
N PHE A 6 2.08 9.46 -4.01
CA PHE A 6 1.10 10.41 -4.58
C PHE A 6 0.09 10.93 -3.56
N GLY A 7 0.37 10.73 -2.28
CA GLY A 7 -0.54 11.03 -1.18
C GLY A 7 -1.42 9.85 -0.81
N HIS A 8 -2.03 9.89 0.38
CA HIS A 8 -2.83 8.83 0.97
C HIS A 8 -2.04 7.51 1.05
N SER A 9 -2.53 6.46 0.40
CA SER A 9 -1.85 5.16 0.28
C SER A 9 -1.39 4.86 -1.15
N ALA A 10 -1.40 5.86 -2.05
CA ALA A 10 -1.07 5.68 -3.45
C ALA A 10 0.45 5.74 -3.68
N PHE A 11 1.05 4.61 -4.07
CA PHE A 11 2.48 4.49 -4.35
C PHE A 11 2.77 3.89 -5.72
N LEU A 12 3.72 4.47 -6.43
CA LEU A 12 4.33 3.87 -7.62
C LEU A 12 5.73 3.36 -7.27
N ILE A 13 5.93 2.05 -7.39
CA ILE A 13 7.22 1.41 -7.27
C ILE A 13 7.73 1.10 -8.68
N THR A 14 8.85 1.71 -9.06
CA THR A 14 9.55 1.40 -10.31
C THR A 14 10.79 0.57 -9.96
N THR A 15 10.83 -0.65 -10.43
CA THR A 15 11.93 -1.58 -10.17
C THR A 15 13.17 -1.25 -10.99
N ASP A 16 14.29 -1.92 -10.73
CA ASP A 16 15.54 -1.72 -11.48
C ASP A 16 15.39 -2.16 -12.95
N GLU A 17 14.50 -3.12 -13.23
CA GLU A 17 14.13 -3.55 -14.58
C GLU A 17 12.99 -2.73 -15.22
N ASN A 18 12.61 -1.59 -14.60
CA ASN A 18 11.58 -0.66 -15.04
C ASN A 18 10.14 -1.22 -15.02
N LEU A 19 9.86 -2.28 -14.26
CA LEU A 19 8.48 -2.68 -14.00
C LEU A 19 7.82 -1.65 -13.07
N ARG A 20 6.63 -1.16 -13.46
CA ARG A 20 5.87 -0.14 -12.73
C ARG A 20 4.72 -0.80 -11.99
N ILE A 21 4.82 -0.85 -10.68
CA ILE A 21 3.83 -1.41 -9.77
C ILE A 21 3.16 -0.26 -9.04
N LEU A 22 1.88 -0.02 -9.31
CA LEU A 22 1.08 1.02 -8.67
C LEU A 22 0.20 0.37 -7.60
N ILE A 23 0.23 0.90 -6.38
CA ILE A 23 -0.55 0.38 -5.25
C ILE A 23 -1.59 1.43 -4.87
N ASP A 24 -2.84 1.00 -4.70
CA ASP A 24 -3.98 1.81 -4.26
C ASP A 24 -4.10 3.15 -5.00
N PRO A 25 -4.44 3.14 -6.30
CA PRO A 25 -4.38 4.31 -7.18
C PRO A 25 -5.50 5.32 -6.93
N PHE A 26 -5.51 5.94 -5.76
CA PHE A 26 -6.41 7.04 -5.43
C PHE A 26 -5.79 8.36 -5.88
N ILE A 27 -6.12 8.83 -7.08
CA ILE A 27 -5.52 9.98 -7.76
C ILE A 27 -6.56 11.08 -8.04
N SER A 28 -7.60 10.78 -8.83
CA SER A 28 -8.57 11.79 -9.31
C SER A 28 -9.34 12.52 -8.21
N ASN A 29 -9.69 11.81 -7.13
CA ASN A 29 -10.41 12.36 -5.99
C ASN A 29 -9.51 12.60 -4.76
N ASN A 30 -8.20 12.46 -4.92
CA ASN A 30 -7.23 12.71 -3.88
C ASN A 30 -6.85 14.20 -3.87
N PRO A 31 -7.25 14.98 -2.83
CA PRO A 31 -7.04 16.43 -2.82
C PRO A 31 -5.56 16.84 -2.71
N VAL A 32 -4.67 15.91 -2.38
CA VAL A 32 -3.23 16.15 -2.27
C VAL A 32 -2.41 15.52 -3.39
N SER A 33 -3.06 14.80 -4.33
CA SER A 33 -2.34 14.23 -5.47
C SER A 33 -1.76 15.33 -6.35
N PRO A 34 -0.45 15.29 -6.66
CA PRO A 34 0.21 16.30 -7.49
C PRO A 34 0.07 16.04 -9.00
N ILE A 35 -0.55 14.90 -9.39
CA ILE A 35 -0.65 14.45 -10.78
C ILE A 35 -2.06 14.04 -11.13
N THR A 36 -2.31 13.86 -12.42
CA THR A 36 -3.57 13.31 -12.95
C THR A 36 -3.42 11.84 -13.36
N VAL A 37 -4.55 11.14 -13.53
CA VAL A 37 -4.55 9.73 -13.95
C VAL A 37 -3.90 9.55 -15.32
N GLU A 38 -4.06 10.52 -16.24
CA GLU A 38 -3.51 10.49 -17.58
C GLU A 38 -1.98 10.50 -17.61
N GLU A 39 -1.36 11.09 -16.59
CA GLU A 39 0.10 11.15 -16.45
C GLU A 39 0.71 9.86 -15.91
N LEU A 40 -0.12 9.00 -15.28
CA LEU A 40 0.32 7.72 -14.73
C LEU A 40 0.38 6.62 -15.78
N TYR A 41 1.31 5.72 -15.61
CA TYR A 41 1.37 4.45 -16.30
C TYR A 41 1.77 3.34 -15.33
N ALA A 42 1.07 2.21 -15.36
CA ALA A 42 1.37 1.03 -14.57
C ALA A 42 1.37 -0.22 -15.45
N ASP A 43 2.24 -1.16 -15.14
CA ASP A 43 2.26 -2.51 -15.72
C ASP A 43 1.46 -3.46 -14.81
N VAL A 44 1.48 -3.19 -13.50
CA VAL A 44 0.74 -3.92 -12.47
C VAL A 44 0.06 -2.92 -11.52
N ILE A 45 -1.18 -3.19 -11.16
CA ILE A 45 -1.91 -2.45 -10.13
C ILE A 45 -2.22 -3.41 -8.98
N LEU A 46 -1.84 -3.03 -7.76
CA LEU A 46 -2.21 -3.75 -6.54
C LEU A 46 -3.30 -2.99 -5.81
N VAL A 47 -4.37 -3.68 -5.42
CA VAL A 47 -5.47 -3.09 -4.64
C VAL A 47 -5.54 -3.80 -3.30
N THR A 48 -5.30 -3.06 -2.21
CA THR A 48 -5.28 -3.62 -0.86
C THR A 48 -6.67 -3.98 -0.36
N HIS A 49 -7.66 -3.14 -0.65
CA HIS A 49 -9.06 -3.36 -0.25
C HIS A 49 -10.04 -2.49 -1.07
N GLY A 50 -11.34 -2.67 -0.82
CA GLY A 50 -12.40 -2.15 -1.68
C GLY A 50 -12.83 -0.72 -1.45
N HIS A 51 -12.31 0.02 -0.45
CA HIS A 51 -12.72 1.40 -0.23
C HIS A 51 -12.35 2.32 -1.40
N ALA A 52 -13.17 3.34 -1.67
CA ALA A 52 -13.01 4.24 -2.81
C ALA A 52 -11.68 5.00 -2.82
N ASP A 53 -11.13 5.30 -1.66
CA ASP A 53 -9.84 5.98 -1.47
C ASP A 53 -8.61 5.05 -1.59
N HIS A 54 -8.83 3.78 -1.98
CA HIS A 54 -7.80 2.78 -2.30
C HIS A 54 -8.05 2.13 -3.66
N PHE A 55 -9.27 1.61 -3.90
CA PHE A 55 -9.64 1.11 -5.22
C PHE A 55 -9.50 2.21 -6.29
N GLY A 56 -9.89 3.43 -5.96
CA GLY A 56 -9.63 4.65 -6.71
C GLY A 56 -9.84 4.53 -8.22
N ASP A 57 -8.82 4.93 -8.95
CA ASP A 57 -8.83 4.97 -10.41
C ASP A 57 -8.39 3.64 -11.07
N THR A 58 -8.45 2.52 -10.33
CA THR A 58 -8.00 1.18 -10.78
C THR A 58 -8.57 0.82 -12.15
N MET A 59 -9.88 0.97 -12.35
CA MET A 59 -10.53 0.57 -13.61
C MET A 59 -10.11 1.45 -14.78
N GLU A 60 -10.00 2.75 -14.57
CA GLU A 60 -9.57 3.70 -15.61
C GLU A 60 -8.12 3.43 -16.02
N LEU A 61 -7.23 3.28 -15.05
CA LEU A 61 -5.82 2.97 -15.28
C LEU A 61 -5.64 1.63 -15.98
N ALA A 62 -6.27 0.56 -15.47
CA ALA A 62 -6.19 -0.76 -16.10
C ALA A 62 -6.73 -0.77 -17.54
N ASN A 63 -7.83 -0.06 -17.80
CA ASN A 63 -8.37 0.08 -19.16
C ASN A 63 -7.41 0.81 -20.10
N ARG A 64 -6.74 1.86 -19.63
CA ARG A 64 -5.85 2.69 -20.43
C ARG A 64 -4.47 2.07 -20.65
N THR A 65 -3.92 1.39 -19.65
CA THR A 65 -2.55 0.87 -19.67
C THR A 65 -2.47 -0.62 -20.03
N GLY A 66 -3.57 -1.36 -19.88
CA GLY A 66 -3.57 -2.83 -19.97
C GLY A 66 -2.92 -3.49 -18.74
N ALA A 67 -2.81 -2.79 -17.62
CA ALA A 67 -2.18 -3.31 -16.42
C ALA A 67 -2.92 -4.52 -15.86
N LEU A 68 -2.15 -5.52 -15.40
CA LEU A 68 -2.66 -6.63 -14.61
C LEU A 68 -3.08 -6.12 -13.22
N VAL A 69 -4.32 -6.38 -12.80
CA VAL A 69 -4.77 -6.01 -11.45
C VAL A 69 -4.65 -7.21 -10.51
N VAL A 70 -3.89 -7.05 -9.44
CA VAL A 70 -3.71 -8.05 -8.38
C VAL A 70 -4.44 -7.57 -7.14
N SER A 71 -5.34 -8.37 -6.60
CA SER A 71 -6.15 -8.02 -5.43
C SER A 71 -6.64 -9.27 -4.70
N ASN A 72 -7.44 -9.08 -3.63
CA ASN A 72 -8.15 -10.21 -3.03
C ASN A 72 -9.14 -10.85 -4.02
N HIS A 73 -9.61 -12.04 -3.69
CA HIS A 73 -10.46 -12.85 -4.58
C HIS A 73 -11.73 -12.10 -5.01
N GLU A 74 -12.42 -11.43 -4.10
CA GLU A 74 -13.70 -10.78 -4.33
C GLU A 74 -13.57 -9.59 -5.30
N ILE A 75 -12.60 -8.72 -5.09
CA ILE A 75 -12.29 -7.60 -5.98
C ILE A 75 -11.86 -8.11 -7.36
N SER A 76 -11.01 -9.15 -7.40
CA SER A 76 -10.57 -9.73 -8.69
C SER A 76 -11.72 -10.31 -9.49
N ILE A 77 -12.69 -10.99 -8.85
CA ILE A 77 -13.90 -11.51 -9.50
C ILE A 77 -14.78 -10.35 -10.02
N TYR A 78 -14.93 -9.28 -9.22
CA TYR A 78 -15.66 -8.10 -9.66
C TYR A 78 -15.04 -7.50 -10.92
N LEU A 79 -13.74 -7.24 -10.93
CA LEU A 79 -13.02 -6.66 -12.06
C LEU A 79 -13.00 -7.58 -13.29
N SER A 80 -12.82 -8.89 -13.08
CA SER A 80 -12.86 -9.88 -14.16
C SER A 80 -14.23 -9.89 -14.89
N LYS A 81 -15.32 -9.72 -14.15
CA LYS A 81 -16.67 -9.60 -14.76
C LYS A 81 -16.83 -8.30 -15.57
N GLN A 82 -16.02 -7.27 -15.31
CA GLN A 82 -15.98 -6.04 -16.09
C GLN A 82 -15.01 -6.13 -17.29
N GLY A 83 -14.32 -7.27 -17.46
CA GLY A 83 -13.43 -7.54 -18.59
C GLY A 83 -11.97 -7.17 -18.36
N PHE A 84 -11.57 -6.86 -17.13
CA PHE A 84 -10.17 -6.57 -16.80
C PHE A 84 -9.34 -7.85 -16.61
N GLU A 85 -8.06 -7.78 -16.93
CA GLU A 85 -7.11 -8.83 -16.58
C GLU A 85 -6.79 -8.77 -15.09
N THR A 86 -7.06 -9.86 -14.38
CA THR A 86 -6.96 -9.89 -12.92
C THR A 86 -6.29 -11.14 -12.41
N LEU A 87 -5.61 -11.01 -11.28
CA LEU A 87 -5.02 -12.12 -10.54
C LEU A 87 -5.48 -12.04 -9.08
N GLY A 88 -6.47 -12.89 -8.75
CA GLY A 88 -7.04 -12.95 -7.42
C GLY A 88 -6.20 -13.78 -6.46
N MET A 89 -6.07 -13.29 -5.24
CA MET A 89 -5.30 -13.93 -4.16
C MET A 89 -6.11 -14.02 -2.87
N ASN A 90 -5.53 -14.64 -1.87
CA ASN A 90 -5.98 -14.60 -0.47
C ASN A 90 -4.78 -14.53 0.47
N MET A 91 -5.06 -14.24 1.76
CA MET A 91 -4.04 -14.10 2.79
C MET A 91 -3.09 -15.28 2.85
N GLY A 92 -1.78 -15.02 2.86
CA GLY A 92 -0.71 -16.01 2.81
C GLY A 92 -0.41 -16.54 1.41
N GLY A 93 -1.24 -16.22 0.41
CA GLY A 93 -0.99 -16.57 -0.99
C GLY A 93 0.15 -15.75 -1.59
N THR A 94 0.85 -16.35 -2.54
CA THR A 94 1.95 -15.72 -3.27
C THR A 94 1.79 -15.97 -4.75
N VAL A 95 2.05 -14.93 -5.54
CA VAL A 95 2.06 -15.00 -7.01
C VAL A 95 3.36 -14.40 -7.54
N MET A 96 3.74 -14.82 -8.75
CA MET A 96 4.84 -14.24 -9.49
C MET A 96 4.29 -13.38 -10.63
N VAL A 97 4.75 -12.16 -10.73
CA VAL A 97 4.49 -11.28 -11.86
C VAL A 97 5.84 -10.86 -12.41
N GLN A 98 6.19 -11.38 -13.57
CA GLN A 98 7.58 -11.37 -14.06
C GLN A 98 8.52 -11.94 -12.99
N ASP A 99 9.56 -11.20 -12.60
CA ASP A 99 10.51 -11.61 -11.57
C ASP A 99 10.19 -11.08 -10.17
N ILE A 100 9.02 -10.45 -9.99
CA ILE A 100 8.55 -9.94 -8.71
C ILE A 100 7.64 -10.95 -8.03
N LYS A 101 7.96 -11.25 -6.78
CA LYS A 101 7.13 -12.08 -5.92
C LYS A 101 6.21 -11.22 -5.06
N ILE A 102 4.92 -11.38 -5.24
CA ILE A 102 3.88 -10.63 -4.53
C ILE A 102 3.19 -11.57 -3.55
N THR A 103 3.28 -11.30 -2.26
CA THR A 103 2.59 -12.06 -1.22
C THR A 103 1.54 -11.20 -0.55
N MET A 104 0.30 -11.68 -0.50
CA MET A 104 -0.78 -11.01 0.22
C MET A 104 -0.71 -11.37 1.70
N VAL A 105 -0.73 -10.36 2.56
CA VAL A 105 -0.66 -10.51 4.01
C VAL A 105 -1.86 -9.83 4.67
N ASN A 106 -2.13 -10.20 5.92
CA ASN A 106 -3.27 -9.70 6.67
C ASN A 106 -3.18 -8.20 6.95
N SER A 107 -4.33 -7.53 6.93
CA SER A 107 -4.56 -6.18 7.46
C SER A 107 -5.82 -6.19 8.31
N LEU A 108 -5.81 -5.45 9.42
CA LEU A 108 -6.92 -5.37 10.35
C LEU A 108 -7.79 -4.16 10.01
N HIS A 109 -8.65 -4.33 8.99
CA HIS A 109 -9.51 -3.28 8.45
C HIS A 109 -10.75 -3.88 7.77
N SER A 110 -11.76 -3.05 7.46
CA SER A 110 -12.90 -3.44 6.63
C SER A 110 -12.55 -3.37 5.13
N SER A 111 -13.37 -3.98 4.30
CA SER A 111 -13.18 -3.96 2.85
C SER A 111 -14.53 -4.17 2.16
N ASP A 112 -15.32 -3.15 2.07
CA ASP A 112 -16.50 -3.10 1.20
C ASP A 112 -16.20 -2.25 -0.03
N MET A 113 -16.91 -2.51 -1.12
CA MET A 113 -16.80 -1.67 -2.32
C MET A 113 -17.84 -0.55 -2.21
N ASP A 114 -17.52 0.49 -1.44
CA ASP A 114 -18.40 1.58 -1.04
C ASP A 114 -18.73 2.57 -2.19
N PHE A 115 -18.13 2.39 -3.34
CA PHE A 115 -18.41 3.14 -4.58
C PHE A 115 -19.51 2.51 -5.45
N ILE A 116 -20.09 1.38 -5.02
CA ILE A 116 -21.19 0.68 -5.70
C ILE A 116 -22.48 0.93 -4.92
N GLU A 117 -23.62 1.19 -5.62
CA GLU A 117 -24.91 1.48 -4.98
C GLU A 117 -25.43 0.37 -4.04
N GLU A 118 -25.09 -0.90 -4.32
CA GLU A 118 -25.45 -2.03 -3.48
C GLU A 118 -24.25 -2.38 -2.56
N VAL A 119 -24.53 -2.78 -1.33
CA VAL A 119 -23.49 -3.28 -0.41
C VAL A 119 -22.82 -4.51 -1.02
N ASN A 120 -21.62 -4.34 -1.51
CA ASN A 120 -20.82 -5.40 -2.09
C ASN A 120 -19.61 -5.69 -1.20
N ALA A 121 -19.51 -6.95 -0.77
CA ALA A 121 -18.35 -7.39 -0.01
C ALA A 121 -17.07 -7.27 -0.86
N GLY A 122 -16.16 -6.43 -0.44
CA GLY A 122 -14.82 -6.28 -1.04
C GLY A 122 -13.80 -7.31 -0.55
N GLY A 123 -14.26 -8.38 0.10
CA GLY A 123 -13.39 -9.39 0.69
C GLY A 123 -12.69 -8.91 1.96
N SER A 124 -11.54 -9.48 2.25
CA SER A 124 -10.71 -9.06 3.39
C SER A 124 -9.72 -7.98 2.98
N ALA A 125 -9.53 -6.98 3.84
CA ALA A 125 -8.46 -6.01 3.65
C ALA A 125 -7.09 -6.69 3.74
N ALA A 126 -6.14 -6.21 2.95
CA ALA A 126 -4.83 -6.82 2.77
C ALA A 126 -3.69 -5.79 2.79
N GLY A 127 -2.52 -6.26 3.18
CA GLY A 127 -1.24 -5.67 2.81
C GLY A 127 -0.52 -6.53 1.77
N PHE A 128 0.58 -6.02 1.25
CA PHE A 128 1.41 -6.74 0.30
C PHE A 128 2.88 -6.74 0.73
N ILE A 129 3.53 -7.89 0.58
CA ILE A 129 4.99 -7.99 0.57
C ILE A 129 5.42 -8.14 -0.89
N LEU A 130 6.22 -7.21 -1.37
CA LEU A 130 6.85 -7.26 -2.69
C LEU A 130 8.32 -7.66 -2.50
N GLU A 131 8.71 -8.82 -3.03
CA GLU A 131 10.12 -9.20 -3.14
C GLU A 131 10.55 -8.92 -4.57
N LEU A 132 11.39 -7.89 -4.72
CA LEU A 132 11.86 -7.40 -6.00
C LEU A 132 12.93 -8.33 -6.60
N GLU A 133 13.28 -8.13 -7.87
CA GLU A 133 14.27 -8.92 -8.61
C GLU A 133 15.67 -8.94 -7.97
N ASN A 134 16.02 -7.88 -7.23
CA ASN A 134 17.28 -7.78 -6.48
C ASN A 134 17.19 -8.39 -5.05
N GLY A 135 16.03 -8.96 -4.68
CA GLY A 135 15.75 -9.55 -3.37
C GLY A 135 15.31 -8.58 -2.30
N ARG A 136 15.26 -7.25 -2.57
CA ARG A 136 14.69 -6.26 -1.64
C ARG A 136 13.21 -6.51 -1.43
N LYS A 137 12.75 -6.35 -0.20
CA LYS A 137 11.35 -6.55 0.17
C LYS A 137 10.73 -5.27 0.69
N ILE A 138 9.59 -4.94 0.13
CA ILE A 138 8.78 -3.80 0.51
C ILE A 138 7.48 -4.34 1.13
N TYR A 139 7.13 -3.85 2.29
CA TYR A 139 5.82 -4.07 2.91
C TYR A 139 4.94 -2.84 2.76
N HIS A 140 3.86 -2.96 1.99
CA HIS A 140 2.77 -1.99 2.01
C HIS A 140 1.67 -2.54 2.92
N ALA A 141 1.44 -1.87 4.06
CA ALA A 141 0.54 -2.38 5.08
C ALA A 141 -0.94 -2.35 4.67
N GLY A 142 -1.30 -1.54 3.66
CA GLY A 142 -2.68 -1.17 3.42
C GLY A 142 -3.25 -0.42 4.63
N ASP A 143 -4.55 -0.32 4.71
CA ASP A 143 -5.22 0.21 5.89
C ASP A 143 -5.28 -0.85 6.98
N THR A 144 -4.78 -0.51 8.15
CA THR A 144 -4.73 -1.46 9.25
C THR A 144 -4.61 -0.78 10.61
N GLY A 145 -5.27 -1.36 11.61
CA GLY A 145 -4.87 -1.22 13.01
C GLY A 145 -3.61 -2.02 13.30
N ILE A 146 -3.00 -1.85 14.48
CA ILE A 146 -1.87 -2.68 14.93
C ILE A 146 -2.34 -4.10 15.25
N PHE A 147 -1.56 -5.11 14.84
CA PHE A 147 -1.85 -6.52 15.13
C PHE A 147 -0.56 -7.34 15.30
N SER A 148 -0.66 -8.41 16.07
CA SER A 148 0.52 -9.19 16.52
C SER A 148 1.33 -9.83 15.39
N ASP A 149 0.71 -10.09 14.23
CA ASP A 149 1.40 -10.72 13.11
C ASP A 149 2.36 -9.75 12.39
N MET A 150 2.29 -8.45 12.66
CA MET A 150 3.36 -7.52 12.27
C MET A 150 4.72 -7.97 12.82
N ARG A 151 4.73 -8.50 14.06
CA ARG A 151 5.91 -9.07 14.69
C ARG A 151 6.17 -10.52 14.28
N ASN A 152 5.11 -11.37 14.31
CA ASN A 152 5.27 -12.82 14.22
C ASN A 152 5.35 -13.31 12.77
N VAL A 153 4.75 -12.59 11.84
CA VAL A 153 4.68 -12.97 10.42
C VAL A 153 5.45 -11.98 9.56
N ILE A 154 5.08 -10.68 9.60
CA ILE A 154 5.69 -9.67 8.72
C ILE A 154 7.19 -9.57 8.99
N SER A 155 7.59 -9.35 10.24
CA SER A 155 9.00 -9.28 10.63
C SER A 155 9.69 -10.64 10.51
N HIS A 156 9.15 -11.65 11.19
CA HIS A 156 9.90 -12.89 11.41
C HIS A 156 9.99 -13.79 10.17
N ILE A 157 8.97 -13.78 9.29
CA ILE A 157 8.92 -14.65 8.09
C ILE A 157 9.37 -13.86 6.85
N TYR A 158 8.84 -12.66 6.65
CA TYR A 158 9.10 -11.89 5.44
C TYR A 158 10.29 -10.95 5.58
N ASN A 159 10.48 -10.35 6.76
CA ASN A 159 11.59 -9.45 7.08
C ASN A 159 11.78 -8.36 6.00
N PRO A 160 10.79 -7.48 5.79
CA PRO A 160 10.90 -6.42 4.79
C PRO A 160 11.94 -5.38 5.20
N GLU A 161 12.73 -4.90 4.25
CA GLU A 161 13.69 -3.82 4.46
C GLU A 161 13.02 -2.45 4.43
N ILE A 162 11.90 -2.32 3.71
CA ILE A 162 11.13 -1.08 3.60
C ILE A 162 9.70 -1.35 4.02
N ALA A 163 9.13 -0.47 4.86
CA ALA A 163 7.74 -0.55 5.29
C ALA A 163 6.99 0.75 5.05
N LEU A 164 5.84 0.67 4.35
CA LEU A 164 4.91 1.77 4.11
C LEU A 164 3.78 1.60 5.12
N LEU A 165 3.74 2.47 6.16
CA LEU A 165 2.85 2.30 7.33
C LEU A 165 1.87 3.46 7.47
N PRO A 166 0.56 3.20 7.64
CA PRO A 166 -0.42 4.24 7.89
C PRO A 166 -0.24 4.84 9.30
N ILE A 167 -0.38 6.16 9.39
CA ILE A 167 -0.29 6.92 10.65
C ILE A 167 -1.49 7.85 10.88
N GLY A 168 -2.54 7.74 10.07
CA GLY A 168 -3.67 8.68 10.05
C GLY A 168 -4.57 8.65 11.28
N ASP A 169 -4.43 7.67 12.17
CA ASP A 169 -5.34 7.44 13.30
C ASP A 169 -6.77 7.14 12.80
N ARG A 170 -7.76 7.41 13.54
CA ARG A 170 -9.20 7.28 13.31
C ARG A 170 -9.65 6.03 12.51
N TYR A 171 -9.05 5.74 11.34
CA TYR A 171 -9.38 4.61 10.46
C TYR A 171 -8.26 3.56 10.38
N THR A 172 -7.05 3.95 10.76
CA THR A 172 -5.85 3.11 10.75
C THR A 172 -5.09 3.25 12.07
N MET A 173 -3.85 2.75 12.13
CA MET A 173 -2.95 3.07 13.24
C MET A 173 -2.77 4.59 13.36
N GLY A 174 -2.74 5.09 14.60
CA GLY A 174 -2.19 6.41 14.90
C GLY A 174 -0.67 6.39 15.01
N PRO A 175 -0.01 7.57 15.15
CA PRO A 175 1.45 7.64 15.25
C PRO A 175 2.04 6.77 16.37
N PHE A 176 1.33 6.63 17.49
CA PHE A 176 1.80 5.82 18.62
C PHE A 176 1.81 4.33 18.29
N GLU A 177 0.70 3.78 17.77
CA GLU A 177 0.63 2.36 17.36
C GLU A 177 1.56 2.08 16.19
N ALA A 178 1.67 3.00 15.23
CA ALA A 178 2.59 2.86 14.10
C ALA A 178 4.07 2.86 14.54
N ALA A 179 4.44 3.59 15.62
CA ALA A 179 5.79 3.51 16.19
C ALA A 179 6.06 2.16 16.85
N ILE A 180 5.06 1.55 17.49
CA ILE A 180 5.16 0.18 18.01
C ILE A 180 5.26 -0.83 16.85
N ALA A 181 4.47 -0.66 15.80
CA ALA A 181 4.55 -1.49 14.61
C ALA A 181 5.94 -1.40 13.94
N ALA A 182 6.51 -0.20 13.88
CA ALA A 182 7.89 0.03 13.41
C ALA A 182 8.92 -0.76 14.22
N GLU A 183 8.81 -0.76 15.55
CA GLU A 183 9.68 -1.56 16.43
C GLU A 183 9.49 -3.07 16.20
N TRP A 184 8.26 -3.52 15.98
CA TRP A 184 7.95 -4.95 15.79
C TRP A 184 8.41 -5.46 14.43
N ILE A 185 8.22 -4.68 13.35
CA ILE A 185 8.62 -5.04 11.99
C ILE A 185 10.13 -4.91 11.84
N ASN A 186 10.71 -3.86 12.42
CA ASN A 186 12.14 -3.53 12.41
C ASN A 186 12.73 -3.46 10.99
N PRO A 187 12.12 -2.68 10.07
CA PRO A 187 12.69 -2.48 8.74
C PRO A 187 13.87 -1.52 8.78
N GLU A 188 14.61 -1.37 7.69
CA GLU A 188 15.65 -0.34 7.54
C GLU A 188 15.01 1.04 7.34
N ILE A 189 13.98 1.09 6.49
CA ILE A 189 13.28 2.32 6.07
C ILE A 189 11.79 2.22 6.36
N ILE A 190 11.23 3.31 6.88
CA ILE A 190 9.78 3.51 6.98
C ILE A 190 9.38 4.74 6.20
N ILE A 191 8.34 4.62 5.38
CA ILE A 191 7.67 5.75 4.75
C ILE A 191 6.25 5.82 5.34
N PRO A 192 5.92 6.86 6.12
CA PRO A 192 4.57 7.04 6.64
C PRO A 192 3.60 7.38 5.53
N MET A 193 2.38 6.86 5.63
CA MET A 193 1.31 7.06 4.66
C MET A 193 -0.05 7.26 5.33
N HIS A 194 -1.11 7.47 4.54
CA HIS A 194 -2.51 7.59 4.97
C HIS A 194 -2.70 8.67 6.03
N TYR A 195 -2.10 9.85 5.83
CA TYR A 195 -2.25 11.03 6.70
C TYR A 195 -2.31 12.32 5.86
N ASN A 196 -2.87 13.37 6.44
CA ASN A 196 -3.00 14.72 5.86
C ASN A 196 -3.76 14.82 4.53
N THR A 197 -4.40 13.75 4.05
CA THR A 197 -5.26 13.77 2.87
C THR A 197 -6.58 14.48 3.19
N PHE A 198 -7.12 14.25 4.38
CA PHE A 198 -8.37 14.82 4.87
C PHE A 198 -8.19 15.36 6.29
N PRO A 199 -9.00 16.37 6.73
CA PRO A 199 -8.90 16.91 8.08
C PRO A 199 -9.06 15.88 9.21
N ALA A 200 -9.78 14.77 8.94
CA ALA A 200 -10.01 13.71 9.93
C ALA A 200 -8.77 12.86 10.24
N ILE A 201 -7.75 12.92 9.37
CA ILE A 201 -6.51 12.13 9.45
C ILE A 201 -5.25 13.03 9.46
N GLU A 202 -5.38 14.26 9.97
CA GLU A 202 -4.22 15.14 10.13
C GLU A 202 -3.28 14.60 11.20
N GLN A 203 -2.00 14.45 10.84
CA GLN A 203 -0.94 13.99 11.72
C GLN A 203 0.37 14.72 11.48
N ASN A 204 1.22 14.74 12.50
CA ASN A 204 2.57 15.29 12.42
C ASN A 204 3.59 14.16 12.19
N ALA A 205 4.03 13.99 10.95
CA ALA A 205 5.00 12.94 10.60
C ALA A 205 6.39 13.13 11.27
N LEU A 206 6.77 14.37 11.63
CA LEU A 206 8.01 14.61 12.38
C LEU A 206 7.92 14.09 13.82
N GLU A 207 6.76 14.26 14.47
CA GLU A 207 6.54 13.68 15.80
C GLU A 207 6.53 12.15 15.75
N TYR A 208 5.94 11.56 14.71
CA TYR A 208 6.02 10.12 14.45
C TYR A 208 7.47 9.66 14.29
N SER A 209 8.26 10.33 13.46
CA SER A 209 9.69 10.04 13.27
C SER A 209 10.48 10.10 14.60
N ASP A 210 10.18 11.07 15.44
CA ASP A 210 10.80 11.17 16.76
C ASP A 210 10.40 10.01 17.70
N MET A 211 9.15 9.51 17.60
CA MET A 211 8.70 8.33 18.36
C MET A 211 9.46 7.07 17.92
N VAL A 212 9.56 6.83 16.61
CA VAL A 212 10.31 5.70 16.04
C VAL A 212 11.77 5.75 16.47
N ARG A 213 12.43 6.91 16.34
CA ARG A 213 13.83 7.08 16.71
C ARG A 213 14.11 6.84 18.20
N LYS A 214 13.14 7.10 19.08
CA LYS A 214 13.26 6.81 20.52
C LYS A 214 13.23 5.32 20.84
N SER A 215 12.43 4.54 20.10
CA SER A 215 12.30 3.09 20.29
C SER A 215 13.38 2.32 19.51
N ASN A 216 13.72 2.74 18.30
CA ASN A 216 14.71 2.11 17.46
C ASN A 216 15.50 3.15 16.66
N ARG A 217 16.80 3.28 16.94
CA ARG A 217 17.68 4.27 16.29
C ARG A 217 18.21 3.83 14.94
N ASP A 218 18.09 2.55 14.63
CA ASP A 218 18.61 1.96 13.38
C ASP A 218 17.57 2.03 12.24
N VAL A 219 16.32 2.38 12.58
CA VAL A 219 15.25 2.58 11.59
C VAL A 219 15.21 4.03 11.15
N GLU A 220 15.29 4.25 9.84
CA GLU A 220 15.14 5.58 9.23
C GLU A 220 13.68 5.82 8.85
N VAL A 221 13.12 6.98 9.22
CA VAL A 221 11.81 7.42 8.75
C VAL A 221 12.00 8.46 7.66
N VAL A 222 11.64 8.11 6.45
CA VAL A 222 11.67 8.97 5.26
C VAL A 222 10.30 9.60 5.09
N ILE A 223 10.19 10.89 5.37
CA ILE A 223 8.96 11.67 5.20
C ILE A 223 8.98 12.27 3.79
N LEU A 224 8.02 11.86 2.96
CA LEU A 224 7.84 12.37 1.62
C LEU A 224 6.68 13.39 1.59
N GLU A 225 6.79 14.38 0.73
CA GLU A 225 5.63 15.17 0.29
C GLU A 225 5.00 14.47 -0.93
N PRO A 226 3.67 14.63 -1.18
CA PRO A 226 3.05 14.05 -2.36
C PRO A 226 3.76 14.47 -3.66
N GLY A 227 4.22 13.49 -4.43
CA GLY A 227 5.04 13.65 -5.63
C GLY A 227 6.53 13.38 -5.42
N ASP A 228 6.98 13.35 -4.18
CA ASP A 228 8.37 13.00 -3.88
C ASP A 228 8.64 11.51 -4.06
N SER A 229 9.91 11.19 -4.23
CA SER A 229 10.38 9.80 -4.40
C SER A 229 11.54 9.49 -3.46
N TYR A 230 11.49 8.29 -2.89
CA TYR A 230 12.65 7.63 -2.28
C TYR A 230 13.37 6.80 -3.35
N GLN A 231 14.68 6.98 -3.46
CA GLN A 231 15.54 6.26 -4.41
C GLN A 231 16.62 5.48 -3.68
N GLU A 232 16.82 4.25 -4.09
CA GLU A 232 17.90 3.39 -3.65
C GLU A 232 18.68 2.84 -4.84
#